data_3b4cc8c97838bafd961228852c583f15
#
_entry.id   3b4cc8c97838bafd961228852c583f15
#
_cell.length_a   1.000
_cell.length_b   1.000
_cell.length_c   1.000
_cell.angle_alpha   90.00
_cell.angle_beta   90.00
_cell.angle_gamma   90.00
#
_symmetry.space_group_name_H-M   'P 1'
#
loop_
_entity.id
_entity.type
_entity.pdbx_description
1 polymer ?
#
loop_
_entity_poly.entity_id
_entity_poly.type
_entity_poly.pdbx_seq_one_letter_code
_entity_poly.pdbx_strand_id
1 'polypeptide(L)'
;MKLTIFGASGGIGGQLVRQALAGGHDVTAVVRDPARLEIRDAGLEVATVSDLGDLAALLPMLAGSDGAISAVGPRGRKDGPVASTATRGILRALEASGVRRFVAVSAVPVGPIPDGDSFVNRRLLLPFMGAFLRDLYADLTAMELDIRSSATDWTILRPPKLVNSPLTTTYRTAVGANVPRGYSISRADAAHAMLAALQDPATIRQPLGIAY
;
A
#
# COMPACT_ATOMS: atom_id res chain seq x y z
N MET A 1 -11.53 14.42 -4.36
CA MET A 1 -10.06 14.50 -4.22
C MET A 1 -9.42 13.99 -5.50
N LYS A 2 -8.25 14.54 -5.85
CA LYS A 2 -7.41 13.96 -6.89
C LYS A 2 -6.36 13.04 -6.25
N LEU A 3 -6.33 11.78 -6.64
CA LEU A 3 -5.49 10.75 -6.02
C LEU A 3 -4.53 10.14 -7.05
N THR A 4 -3.25 10.01 -6.68
CA THR A 4 -2.28 9.26 -7.49
C THR A 4 -2.08 7.87 -6.89
N ILE A 5 -2.34 6.81 -7.68
CA ILE A 5 -2.28 5.42 -7.22
C ILE A 5 -1.15 4.70 -7.97
N PHE A 6 -0.09 4.35 -7.25
CA PHE A 6 1.02 3.54 -7.75
C PHE A 6 0.73 2.05 -7.58
N GLY A 7 1.11 1.24 -8.58
CA GLY A 7 0.80 -0.19 -8.59
C GLY A 7 -0.67 -0.50 -8.92
N ALA A 8 -1.35 0.41 -9.62
CA ALA A 8 -2.78 0.37 -9.93
C ALA A 8 -3.22 -0.92 -10.65
N SER A 9 -2.37 -1.58 -11.43
CA SER A 9 -2.67 -2.86 -12.10
C SER A 9 -2.50 -4.11 -11.21
N GLY A 10 -2.15 -3.93 -9.93
CA GLY A 10 -2.04 -5.01 -8.94
C GLY A 10 -3.39 -5.38 -8.31
N GLY A 11 -3.41 -6.47 -7.52
CA GLY A 11 -4.65 -6.95 -6.91
C GLY A 11 -5.29 -5.97 -5.91
N ILE A 12 -4.50 -5.27 -5.06
CA ILE A 12 -5.00 -4.19 -4.21
C ILE A 12 -5.17 -2.92 -5.05
N GLY A 13 -4.19 -2.59 -5.91
CA GLY A 13 -4.23 -1.38 -6.72
C GLY A 13 -5.47 -1.26 -7.61
N GLY A 14 -5.88 -2.35 -8.25
CA GLY A 14 -7.12 -2.37 -9.04
C GLY A 14 -8.39 -2.16 -8.19
N GLN A 15 -8.40 -2.63 -6.95
CA GLN A 15 -9.50 -2.35 -6.01
C GLN A 15 -9.49 -0.89 -5.54
N LEU A 16 -8.29 -0.32 -5.30
CA LEU A 16 -8.14 1.10 -4.96
C LEU A 16 -8.72 1.99 -6.06
N VAL A 17 -8.33 1.74 -7.32
CA VAL A 17 -8.84 2.52 -8.46
C VAL A 17 -10.36 2.45 -8.55
N ARG A 18 -10.94 1.23 -8.52
CA ARG A 18 -12.40 1.07 -8.60
C ARG A 18 -13.14 1.78 -7.46
N GLN A 19 -12.66 1.62 -6.23
CA GLN A 19 -13.31 2.21 -5.06
C GLN A 19 -13.13 3.72 -4.99
N ALA A 20 -11.97 4.25 -5.38
CA ALA A 20 -11.73 5.68 -5.42
C ALA A 20 -12.66 6.36 -6.46
N LEU A 21 -12.78 5.79 -7.66
CA LEU A 21 -13.70 6.28 -8.69
C LEU A 21 -15.16 6.20 -8.23
N ALA A 22 -15.58 5.07 -7.65
CA ALA A 22 -16.93 4.92 -7.09
C ALA A 22 -17.22 5.92 -5.95
N GLY A 23 -16.18 6.35 -5.22
CA GLY A 23 -16.24 7.41 -4.21
C GLY A 23 -16.22 8.84 -4.78
N GLY A 24 -16.23 9.01 -6.10
CA GLY A 24 -16.23 10.32 -6.75
C GLY A 24 -14.86 11.04 -6.71
N HIS A 25 -13.76 10.29 -6.62
CA HIS A 25 -12.41 10.84 -6.69
C HIS A 25 -11.89 10.83 -8.13
N ASP A 26 -11.10 11.83 -8.52
CA ASP A 26 -10.28 11.77 -9.72
C ASP A 26 -9.03 10.95 -9.45
N VAL A 27 -8.70 10.01 -10.33
CA VAL A 27 -7.62 9.04 -10.12
C VAL A 27 -6.60 9.10 -11.24
N THR A 28 -5.34 9.36 -10.91
CA THR A 28 -4.21 9.09 -11.78
C THR A 28 -3.63 7.71 -11.42
N ALA A 29 -3.91 6.72 -12.25
CA ALA A 29 -3.44 5.34 -12.07
C ALA A 29 -2.06 5.15 -12.73
N VAL A 30 -1.02 5.00 -11.92
CA VAL A 30 0.35 4.81 -12.39
C VAL A 30 0.63 3.31 -12.60
N VAL A 31 0.90 2.93 -13.84
CA VAL A 31 1.12 1.53 -14.25
C VAL A 31 2.37 1.38 -15.11
N ARG A 32 2.95 0.18 -15.15
CA ARG A 32 4.01 -0.18 -16.10
C ARG A 32 3.46 -0.62 -17.46
N ASP A 33 2.28 -1.24 -17.43
CA ASP A 33 1.61 -1.78 -18.60
C ASP A 33 0.11 -1.44 -18.50
N PRO A 34 -0.37 -0.49 -19.31
CA PRO A 34 -1.76 -0.03 -19.27
C PRO A 34 -2.76 -1.11 -19.71
N ALA A 35 -2.35 -2.09 -20.52
CA ALA A 35 -3.23 -3.18 -20.96
C ALA A 35 -3.70 -4.07 -19.80
N ARG A 36 -3.02 -3.99 -18.64
CA ARG A 36 -3.39 -4.75 -17.43
C ARG A 36 -4.37 -4.03 -16.51
N LEU A 37 -4.79 -2.82 -16.85
CA LEU A 37 -5.79 -2.06 -16.10
C LEU A 37 -7.09 -1.99 -16.92
N GLU A 38 -7.98 -2.96 -16.70
CA GLU A 38 -9.26 -3.09 -17.43
C GLU A 38 -10.37 -2.20 -16.81
N ILE A 39 -10.01 -0.98 -16.38
CA ILE A 39 -10.95 -0.03 -15.80
C ILE A 39 -11.07 1.14 -16.76
N ARG A 40 -12.30 1.57 -17.03
CA ARG A 40 -12.59 2.76 -17.84
C ARG A 40 -13.60 3.62 -17.09
N ASP A 41 -13.24 4.86 -16.83
CA ASP A 41 -14.07 5.83 -16.13
C ASP A 41 -13.66 7.24 -16.54
N ALA A 42 -14.57 8.19 -16.52
CA ALA A 42 -14.28 9.58 -16.89
C ALA A 42 -13.32 10.28 -15.90
N GLY A 43 -13.33 9.87 -14.64
CA GLY A 43 -12.42 10.36 -13.59
C GLY A 43 -11.07 9.62 -13.55
N LEU A 44 -10.79 8.72 -14.51
CA LEU A 44 -9.56 7.93 -14.55
C LEU A 44 -8.59 8.44 -15.60
N GLU A 45 -7.42 8.88 -15.17
CA GLU A 45 -6.23 9.07 -15.99
C GLU A 45 -5.27 7.91 -15.81
N VAL A 46 -4.84 7.26 -16.91
CA VAL A 46 -3.86 6.16 -16.87
C VAL A 46 -2.51 6.68 -17.33
N ALA A 47 -1.55 6.69 -16.42
CA ALA A 47 -0.19 7.14 -16.66
C ALA A 47 0.78 5.94 -16.71
N THR A 48 1.62 5.88 -17.75
CA THR A 48 2.57 4.78 -17.93
C THR A 48 3.97 5.21 -17.53
N VAL A 49 4.59 4.45 -16.62
CA VAL A 49 5.97 4.67 -16.18
C VAL A 49 6.71 3.34 -16.12
N SER A 50 7.85 3.27 -16.81
CA SER A 50 8.71 2.08 -16.81
C SER A 50 9.55 1.96 -15.53
N ASP A 51 10.01 3.10 -15.00
CA ASP A 51 10.86 3.18 -13.81
C ASP A 51 10.30 4.22 -12.82
N LEU A 52 9.92 3.76 -11.63
CA LEU A 52 9.48 4.62 -10.52
C LEU A 52 10.64 5.39 -9.86
N GLY A 53 11.88 5.19 -10.31
CA GLY A 53 13.04 6.02 -9.96
C GLY A 53 13.16 7.30 -10.78
N ASP A 54 12.47 7.38 -11.92
CA ASP A 54 12.49 8.56 -12.81
C ASP A 54 11.60 9.69 -12.26
N LEU A 55 12.25 10.63 -11.57
CA LEU A 55 11.59 11.79 -10.98
C LEU A 55 10.86 12.64 -12.03
N ALA A 56 11.46 12.86 -13.18
CA ALA A 56 10.87 13.71 -14.23
C ALA A 56 9.57 13.10 -14.77
N ALA A 57 9.51 11.78 -14.89
CA ALA A 57 8.32 11.06 -15.29
C ALA A 57 7.22 11.08 -14.21
N LEU A 58 7.58 11.09 -12.91
CA LEU A 58 6.59 11.04 -11.82
C LEU A 58 5.97 12.40 -11.48
N LEU A 59 6.69 13.50 -11.65
CA LEU A 59 6.20 14.83 -11.25
C LEU A 59 4.87 15.23 -11.92
N PRO A 60 4.67 15.05 -13.24
CA PRO A 60 3.39 15.37 -13.86
C PRO A 60 2.22 14.59 -13.28
N MET A 61 2.45 13.36 -12.83
CA MET A 61 1.42 12.46 -12.28
C MET A 61 0.98 12.85 -10.87
N LEU A 62 1.80 13.58 -10.15
CA LEU A 62 1.52 14.11 -8.82
C LEU A 62 0.98 15.53 -8.84
N ALA A 63 0.98 16.19 -10.01
CA ALA A 63 0.55 17.57 -10.14
C ALA A 63 -0.92 17.76 -9.72
N GLY A 64 -1.13 18.54 -8.66
CA GLY A 64 -2.46 18.82 -8.10
C GLY A 64 -3.09 17.64 -7.36
N SER A 65 -2.32 16.57 -7.03
CA SER A 65 -2.82 15.48 -6.21
C SER A 65 -2.97 15.90 -4.75
N ASP A 66 -4.11 15.55 -4.15
CA ASP A 66 -4.37 15.73 -2.71
C ASP A 66 -3.64 14.67 -1.86
N GLY A 67 -3.33 13.52 -2.45
CA GLY A 67 -2.62 12.43 -1.80
C GLY A 67 -2.22 11.31 -2.75
N ALA A 68 -1.27 10.50 -2.30
CA ALA A 68 -0.76 9.37 -3.05
C ALA A 68 -0.92 8.06 -2.28
N ILE A 69 -1.20 6.98 -3.03
CA ILE A 69 -1.33 5.63 -2.47
C ILE A 69 -0.40 4.69 -3.23
N SER A 70 0.39 3.90 -2.51
CA SER A 70 1.25 2.88 -3.11
C SER A 70 0.81 1.46 -2.73
N ALA A 71 0.41 0.69 -3.74
CA ALA A 71 0.20 -0.75 -3.67
C ALA A 71 1.27 -1.49 -4.50
N VAL A 72 2.47 -0.93 -4.62
CA VAL A 72 3.59 -1.52 -5.33
C VAL A 72 4.21 -2.65 -4.51
N GLY A 73 4.40 -3.78 -5.14
CA GLY A 73 5.05 -4.93 -4.56
C GLY A 73 5.55 -5.90 -5.64
N PRO A 74 6.35 -6.90 -5.28
CA PRO A 74 6.84 -7.88 -6.23
C PRO A 74 5.69 -8.72 -6.80
N ARG A 75 5.82 -9.13 -8.06
CA ARG A 75 4.90 -10.08 -8.71
C ARG A 75 5.34 -11.52 -8.50
N GLY A 76 6.63 -11.70 -8.28
CA GLY A 76 7.25 -13.01 -8.07
C GLY A 76 8.44 -12.93 -7.13
N ARG A 77 8.87 -14.09 -6.66
CA ARG A 77 9.96 -14.20 -5.66
C ARG A 77 11.33 -13.77 -6.18
N LYS A 78 11.50 -13.69 -7.51
CA LYS A 78 12.77 -13.36 -8.17
C LYS A 78 12.90 -11.88 -8.56
N ASP A 79 11.89 -11.06 -8.27
CA ASP A 79 11.85 -9.66 -8.72
C ASP A 79 12.81 -8.73 -7.94
N GLY A 80 13.46 -9.23 -6.89
CA GLY A 80 14.35 -8.42 -6.05
C GLY A 80 13.61 -7.40 -5.16
N PRO A 81 14.29 -6.36 -4.69
CA PRO A 81 13.75 -5.37 -3.76
C PRO A 81 12.87 -4.32 -4.47
N VAL A 82 11.68 -4.74 -4.92
CA VAL A 82 10.75 -3.91 -5.69
C VAL A 82 10.10 -2.82 -4.83
N ALA A 83 9.66 -3.18 -3.60
CA ALA A 83 8.87 -2.26 -2.77
C ALA A 83 9.72 -1.08 -2.27
N SER A 84 10.91 -1.34 -1.71
CA SER A 84 11.79 -0.28 -1.22
C SER A 84 12.34 0.58 -2.35
N THR A 85 12.74 -0.02 -3.48
CA THR A 85 13.27 0.72 -4.63
C THR A 85 12.22 1.66 -5.22
N ALA A 86 11.01 1.17 -5.45
CA ALA A 86 9.89 1.98 -5.95
C ALA A 86 9.54 3.10 -4.96
N THR A 87 9.48 2.78 -3.67
CA THR A 87 9.11 3.75 -2.62
C THR A 87 10.11 4.90 -2.53
N ARG A 88 11.40 4.66 -2.64
CA ARG A 88 12.41 5.75 -2.67
C ARG A 88 12.18 6.73 -3.81
N GLY A 89 11.84 6.24 -5.01
CA GLY A 89 11.50 7.11 -6.13
C GLY A 89 10.22 7.90 -5.89
N ILE A 90 9.17 7.23 -5.40
CA ILE A 90 7.89 7.86 -5.06
C ILE A 90 8.10 8.95 -3.98
N LEU A 91 8.83 8.67 -2.91
CA LEU A 91 9.07 9.66 -1.84
C LEU A 91 9.80 10.91 -2.34
N ARG A 92 10.82 10.75 -3.22
CA ARG A 92 11.48 11.90 -3.86
C ARG A 92 10.52 12.72 -4.71
N ALA A 93 9.62 12.05 -5.43
CA ALA A 93 8.64 12.73 -6.26
C ALA A 93 7.56 13.45 -5.41
N LEU A 94 7.14 12.85 -4.29
CA LEU A 94 6.22 13.47 -3.32
C LEU A 94 6.84 14.73 -2.69
N GLU A 95 8.10 14.66 -2.28
CA GLU A 95 8.84 15.78 -1.74
C GLU A 95 8.94 16.94 -2.76
N ALA A 96 9.32 16.62 -3.99
CA ALA A 96 9.48 17.61 -5.06
C ALA A 96 8.13 18.22 -5.53
N SER A 97 7.03 17.46 -5.47
CA SER A 97 5.68 17.94 -5.85
C SER A 97 4.93 18.64 -4.72
N GLY A 98 5.40 18.52 -3.47
CA GLY A 98 4.72 19.05 -2.28
C GLY A 98 3.51 18.23 -1.81
N VAL A 99 3.25 17.04 -2.41
CA VAL A 99 2.18 16.14 -1.97
C VAL A 99 2.60 15.45 -0.67
N ARG A 100 1.92 15.77 0.42
CA ARG A 100 2.32 15.31 1.76
C ARG A 100 1.64 14.00 2.18
N ARG A 101 0.36 13.82 1.85
CA ARG A 101 -0.40 12.65 2.31
C ARG A 101 -0.05 11.41 1.51
N PHE A 102 0.49 10.39 2.18
CA PHE A 102 0.96 9.15 1.56
C PHE A 102 0.51 7.91 2.33
N VAL A 103 -0.10 6.95 1.63
CA VAL A 103 -0.50 5.65 2.20
C VAL A 103 0.18 4.53 1.44
N ALA A 104 0.88 3.64 2.13
CA ALA A 104 1.56 2.51 1.50
C ALA A 104 1.13 1.17 2.13
N VAL A 105 1.11 0.10 1.33
CA VAL A 105 0.86 -1.25 1.83
C VAL A 105 2.19 -1.96 2.15
N SER A 106 2.24 -2.57 3.33
CA SER A 106 3.32 -3.45 3.81
C SER A 106 2.74 -4.84 4.13
N ALA A 107 3.17 -5.47 5.20
CA ALA A 107 2.64 -6.75 5.68
C ALA A 107 2.79 -6.90 7.21
N VAL A 108 1.89 -7.66 7.84
CA VAL A 108 1.93 -7.95 9.29
C VAL A 108 3.32 -8.40 9.79
N PRO A 109 4.08 -9.30 9.12
CA PRO A 109 5.36 -9.78 9.66
C PRO A 109 6.46 -8.72 9.79
N VAL A 110 6.31 -7.55 9.17
CA VAL A 110 7.27 -6.42 9.34
C VAL A 110 7.09 -5.72 10.67
N GLY A 111 5.89 -5.76 11.25
CA GLY A 111 5.60 -5.14 12.53
C GLY A 111 5.81 -6.06 13.73
N PRO A 112 5.73 -5.51 14.94
CA PRO A 112 5.79 -6.31 16.17
C PRO A 112 4.60 -7.27 16.24
N ILE A 113 4.83 -8.42 16.85
CA ILE A 113 3.77 -9.39 17.14
C ILE A 113 2.88 -8.79 18.23
N PRO A 114 1.57 -8.67 18.03
CA PRO A 114 0.69 -8.06 19.02
C PRO A 114 0.57 -8.92 20.30
N ASP A 115 0.39 -8.25 21.43
CA ASP A 115 0.04 -8.93 22.67
C ASP A 115 -1.32 -9.63 22.51
N GLY A 116 -1.42 -10.87 23.03
CA GLY A 116 -2.63 -11.69 22.89
C GLY A 116 -2.74 -12.49 21.58
N ASP A 117 -1.70 -12.47 20.73
CA ASP A 117 -1.65 -13.36 19.58
C ASP A 117 -1.46 -14.82 20.00
N SER A 118 -1.90 -15.76 19.14
CA SER A 118 -1.81 -17.20 19.40
C SER A 118 -0.36 -17.66 19.61
N PHE A 119 -0.11 -18.49 20.64
CA PHE A 119 1.20 -19.09 20.91
C PHE A 119 1.75 -19.85 19.67
N VAL A 120 0.89 -20.55 18.95
CA VAL A 120 1.24 -21.30 17.74
C VAL A 120 1.67 -20.36 16.62
N ASN A 121 0.93 -19.25 16.41
CA ASN A 121 1.26 -18.23 15.43
C ASN A 121 2.63 -17.59 15.75
N ARG A 122 2.82 -17.20 17.01
CA ARG A 122 4.02 -16.54 17.50
C ARG A 122 5.28 -17.41 17.41
N ARG A 123 5.19 -18.71 17.75
CA ARG A 123 6.34 -19.59 17.94
C ARG A 123 6.67 -20.50 16.74
N LEU A 124 5.69 -20.77 15.88
CA LEU A 124 5.86 -21.70 14.76
C LEU A 124 5.58 -21.03 13.41
N LEU A 125 4.41 -20.42 13.23
CA LEU A 125 3.96 -19.97 11.92
C LEU A 125 4.76 -18.76 11.41
N LEU A 126 4.91 -17.73 12.23
CA LEU A 126 5.63 -16.51 11.85
C LEU A 126 7.13 -16.75 11.57
N PRO A 127 7.89 -17.49 12.42
CA PRO A 127 9.29 -17.81 12.12
C PRO A 127 9.46 -18.64 10.84
N PHE A 128 8.57 -19.63 10.62
CA PHE A 128 8.62 -20.48 9.41
C PHE A 128 8.32 -19.66 8.14
N MET A 129 7.28 -18.83 8.16
CA MET A 129 6.97 -17.92 7.05
C MET A 129 8.08 -16.88 6.84
N GLY A 130 8.67 -16.39 7.93
CA GLY A 130 9.78 -15.45 7.88
C GLY A 130 11.01 -16.02 7.16
N ALA A 131 11.35 -17.28 7.40
CA ALA A 131 12.46 -17.94 6.70
C ALA A 131 12.19 -18.11 5.20
N PHE A 132 10.94 -18.44 4.83
CA PHE A 132 10.55 -18.68 3.45
C PHE A 132 10.37 -17.37 2.62
N LEU A 133 9.99 -16.27 3.25
CA LEU A 133 9.73 -14.97 2.63
C LEU A 133 10.73 -13.89 3.10
N ARG A 134 11.93 -14.32 3.53
CA ARG A 134 12.94 -13.45 4.14
C ARG A 134 13.26 -12.22 3.30
N ASP A 135 13.49 -12.41 2.01
CA ASP A 135 13.88 -11.32 1.11
C ASP A 135 12.73 -10.32 0.91
N LEU A 136 11.49 -10.83 0.80
CA LEU A 136 10.30 -9.99 0.73
C LEU A 136 10.12 -9.15 2.00
N TYR A 137 10.26 -9.74 3.18
CA TYR A 137 10.10 -8.99 4.42
C TYR A 137 11.27 -8.05 4.69
N ALA A 138 12.48 -8.38 4.25
CA ALA A 138 13.61 -7.47 4.28
C ALA A 138 13.37 -6.23 3.39
N ASP A 139 12.85 -6.43 2.18
CA ASP A 139 12.47 -5.35 1.27
C ASP A 139 11.37 -4.45 1.85
N LEU A 140 10.30 -5.05 2.42
CA LEU A 140 9.23 -4.30 3.08
C LEU A 140 9.73 -3.57 4.35
N THR A 141 10.67 -4.14 5.09
CA THR A 141 11.29 -3.47 6.25
C THR A 141 12.08 -2.25 5.81
N ALA A 142 12.89 -2.38 4.75
CA ALA A 142 13.61 -1.25 4.17
C ALA A 142 12.65 -0.17 3.66
N MET A 143 11.58 -0.57 2.98
CA MET A 143 10.51 0.34 2.55
C MET A 143 9.89 1.12 3.73
N GLU A 144 9.53 0.44 4.83
CA GLU A 144 8.96 1.11 6.00
C GLU A 144 9.94 2.07 6.67
N LEU A 145 11.24 1.76 6.70
CA LEU A 145 12.27 2.66 7.22
C LEU A 145 12.38 3.91 6.35
N ASP A 146 12.41 3.78 5.02
CA ASP A 146 12.45 4.90 4.10
C ASP A 146 11.20 5.81 4.28
N ILE A 147 9.99 5.23 4.40
CA ILE A 147 8.75 5.97 4.63
C ILE A 147 8.78 6.72 5.96
N ARG A 148 9.19 6.05 7.05
CA ARG A 148 9.25 6.65 8.39
C ARG A 148 10.23 7.82 8.49
N SER A 149 11.30 7.78 7.69
CA SER A 149 12.31 8.83 7.63
C SER A 149 11.91 10.00 6.74
N SER A 150 10.83 9.87 5.96
CA SER A 150 10.36 10.91 5.05
C SER A 150 9.61 12.03 5.76
N ALA A 151 9.51 13.19 5.10
CA ALA A 151 8.73 14.33 5.56
C ALA A 151 7.22 14.18 5.30
N THR A 152 6.76 13.07 4.71
CA THR A 152 5.36 12.87 4.37
C THR A 152 4.47 12.63 5.60
N ASP A 153 3.18 12.89 5.44
CA ASP A 153 2.13 12.51 6.39
C ASP A 153 1.69 11.08 6.07
N TRP A 154 2.59 10.13 6.34
CA TRP A 154 2.46 8.75 5.92
C TRP A 154 1.51 7.91 6.78
N THR A 155 0.92 6.88 6.18
CA THR A 155 0.32 5.73 6.86
C THR A 155 0.81 4.45 6.20
N ILE A 156 1.21 3.46 6.99
CA ILE A 156 1.68 2.15 6.49
C ILE A 156 0.65 1.10 6.87
N LEU A 157 -0.13 0.62 5.89
CA LEU A 157 -1.08 -0.46 6.10
C LEU A 157 -0.37 -1.80 6.18
N ARG A 158 -0.65 -2.59 7.20
CA ARG A 158 -0.09 -3.94 7.41
C ARG A 158 -1.17 -5.00 7.37
N PRO A 159 -1.55 -5.49 6.19
CA PRO A 159 -2.47 -6.61 6.07
C PRO A 159 -1.79 -7.95 6.42
N PRO A 160 -2.57 -8.93 6.94
CA PRO A 160 -2.16 -10.33 7.02
C PRO A 160 -2.26 -11.01 5.63
N LYS A 161 -2.57 -12.30 5.59
CA LYS A 161 -2.80 -13.02 4.33
C LYS A 161 -3.93 -12.37 3.52
N LEU A 162 -3.59 -11.95 2.29
CA LEU A 162 -4.55 -11.38 1.35
C LEU A 162 -5.33 -12.46 0.61
N VAL A 163 -6.66 -12.34 0.60
CA VAL A 163 -7.58 -13.23 -0.13
C VAL A 163 -8.38 -12.46 -1.19
N ASN A 164 -8.94 -13.18 -2.16
CA ASN A 164 -9.86 -12.62 -3.15
C ASN A 164 -11.30 -12.87 -2.69
N SER A 165 -11.86 -11.89 -2.00
CA SER A 165 -13.26 -11.88 -1.57
C SER A 165 -13.87 -10.52 -1.89
N PRO A 166 -15.20 -10.41 -2.03
CA PRO A 166 -15.89 -9.15 -2.20
C PRO A 166 -15.58 -8.15 -1.07
N LEU A 167 -15.85 -6.89 -1.35
CA LEU A 167 -15.81 -5.82 -0.34
C LEU A 167 -16.89 -6.07 0.72
N THR A 168 -16.49 -6.04 1.99
CA THR A 168 -17.42 -6.19 3.13
C THR A 168 -17.54 -4.92 3.96
N THR A 169 -16.49 -4.09 3.97
CA THR A 169 -16.31 -2.92 4.85
C THR A 169 -16.30 -3.26 6.35
N THR A 170 -16.34 -4.56 6.67
CA THR A 170 -16.39 -5.06 8.05
C THR A 170 -15.07 -5.76 8.38
N TYR A 171 -14.19 -5.08 9.09
CA TYR A 171 -12.88 -5.57 9.53
C TYR A 171 -12.43 -4.80 10.77
N ARG A 172 -11.46 -5.37 11.48
CA ARG A 172 -10.83 -4.73 12.64
C ARG A 172 -9.63 -3.91 12.19
N THR A 173 -9.37 -2.81 12.91
CA THR A 173 -8.18 -1.97 12.72
C THR A 173 -7.43 -1.80 14.04
N ALA A 174 -6.12 -1.54 13.95
CA ALA A 174 -5.28 -1.20 15.08
C ALA A 174 -4.26 -0.13 14.67
N VAL A 175 -4.43 1.10 15.15
CA VAL A 175 -3.48 2.19 14.91
C VAL A 175 -2.25 1.98 15.79
N GLY A 176 -1.07 2.08 15.20
CA GLY A 176 0.20 1.87 15.89
C GLY A 176 0.60 0.40 16.07
N ALA A 177 -0.27 -0.57 15.77
CA ALA A 177 -0.07 -1.98 16.03
C ALA A 177 -0.61 -2.89 14.91
N ASN A 178 -0.34 -4.20 15.02
CA ASN A 178 -1.02 -5.23 14.25
C ASN A 178 -2.29 -5.70 14.98
N VAL A 179 -3.28 -6.20 14.24
CA VAL A 179 -4.53 -6.74 14.83
C VAL A 179 -4.25 -8.12 15.43
N PRO A 180 -4.50 -8.34 16.73
CA PRO A 180 -4.36 -9.65 17.37
C PRO A 180 -5.28 -10.70 16.72
N ARG A 181 -4.75 -11.91 16.50
CA ARG A 181 -5.49 -13.03 15.88
C ARG A 181 -6.10 -12.67 14.52
N GLY A 182 -5.48 -11.74 13.80
CA GLY A 182 -5.87 -11.35 12.44
C GLY A 182 -5.12 -12.18 11.40
N TYR A 183 -5.80 -13.12 10.73
CA TYR A 183 -5.13 -14.08 9.84
C TYR A 183 -5.32 -13.77 8.36
N SER A 184 -6.39 -13.08 8.01
CA SER A 184 -6.68 -12.75 6.61
C SER A 184 -7.47 -11.45 6.46
N ILE A 185 -7.41 -10.90 5.25
CA ILE A 185 -8.24 -9.76 4.81
C ILE A 185 -8.40 -9.86 3.28
N SER A 186 -9.54 -9.41 2.75
CA SER A 186 -9.70 -9.32 1.30
C SER A 186 -8.86 -8.16 0.72
N ARG A 187 -8.46 -8.30 -0.54
CA ARG A 187 -7.83 -7.17 -1.26
C ARG A 187 -8.77 -5.98 -1.40
N ALA A 188 -10.08 -6.25 -1.46
CA ALA A 188 -11.09 -5.21 -1.53
C ALA A 188 -11.18 -4.43 -0.21
N ASP A 189 -11.22 -5.11 0.94
CA ASP A 189 -11.24 -4.46 2.25
C ASP A 189 -9.90 -3.80 2.59
N ALA A 190 -8.78 -4.36 2.13
CA ALA A 190 -7.48 -3.70 2.26
C ALA A 190 -7.43 -2.37 1.48
N ALA A 191 -7.96 -2.34 0.26
CA ALA A 191 -8.08 -1.11 -0.53
C ALA A 191 -9.02 -0.09 0.14
N HIS A 192 -10.16 -0.54 0.66
CA HIS A 192 -11.09 0.29 1.43
C HIS A 192 -10.40 0.93 2.65
N ALA A 193 -9.65 0.13 3.42
CA ALA A 193 -8.92 0.63 4.58
C ALA A 193 -7.83 1.66 4.20
N MET A 194 -7.16 1.48 3.05
CA MET A 194 -6.17 2.47 2.56
C MET A 194 -6.82 3.79 2.18
N LEU A 195 -7.99 3.76 1.52
CA LEU A 195 -8.75 4.98 1.19
C LEU A 195 -9.30 5.66 2.43
N ALA A 196 -9.84 4.91 3.39
CA ALA A 196 -10.29 5.45 4.67
C ALA A 196 -9.13 6.08 5.46
N ALA A 197 -7.99 5.40 5.54
CA ALA A 197 -6.80 5.90 6.20
C ALA A 197 -6.28 7.19 5.56
N LEU A 198 -6.39 7.36 4.24
CA LEU A 198 -5.96 8.57 3.55
C LEU A 198 -6.66 9.83 4.11
N GLN A 199 -7.92 9.69 4.49
CA GLN A 199 -8.77 10.79 4.99
C GLN A 199 -8.77 10.90 6.52
N ASP A 200 -8.22 9.91 7.24
CA ASP A 200 -8.21 9.91 8.70
C ASP A 200 -6.90 10.48 9.27
N PRO A 201 -6.92 11.68 9.88
CA PRO A 201 -5.73 12.30 10.47
C PRO A 201 -5.14 11.49 11.64
N ALA A 202 -5.91 10.65 12.33
CA ALA A 202 -5.40 9.80 13.40
C ALA A 202 -4.41 8.75 12.94
N THR A 203 -4.39 8.46 11.63
CA THR A 203 -3.46 7.49 11.02
C THR A 203 -2.16 8.11 10.52
N ILE A 204 -2.01 9.45 10.59
CA ILE A 204 -0.80 10.16 10.15
C ILE A 204 0.39 9.73 11.00
N ARG A 205 1.47 9.33 10.31
CA ARG A 205 2.72 8.79 10.88
C ARG A 205 2.50 7.56 11.75
N GLN A 206 1.49 6.76 11.40
CA GLN A 206 1.17 5.52 12.09
C GLN A 206 1.21 4.30 11.15
N PRO A 207 1.71 3.15 11.63
CA PRO A 207 1.34 1.88 11.03
C PRO A 207 -0.11 1.56 11.39
N LEU A 208 -0.84 0.96 10.47
CA LEU A 208 -2.24 0.57 10.62
C LEU A 208 -2.38 -0.92 10.34
N GLY A 209 -2.61 -1.71 11.39
CA GLY A 209 -2.98 -3.11 11.27
C GLY A 209 -4.44 -3.24 10.85
N ILE A 210 -4.72 -4.22 9.98
CA ILE A 210 -6.08 -4.57 9.54
C ILE A 210 -6.26 -6.07 9.46
N ALA A 211 -7.40 -6.60 9.85
CA ALA A 211 -7.75 -8.01 9.68
C ALA A 211 -9.25 -8.27 9.95
N TYR A 212 -9.73 -9.42 9.52
CA TYR A 212 -11.01 -9.97 9.98
C TYR A 212 -10.95 -10.47 11.42
#